data_b4efa4dae6c6a237056a57640a0c024c
#
_entry.id   b4efa4dae6c6a237056a57640a0c024c
#
_cell.length_a   1.000
_cell.length_b   1.000
_cell.length_c   1.000
_cell.angle_alpha   90.00
_cell.angle_beta   90.00
_cell.angle_gamma   90.00
#
_symmetry.space_group_name_H-M   'P 1'
#
loop_
_entity.id
_entity.type
_entity.pdbx_description
1 polymer ?
#
loop_
_entity_poly.entity_id
_entity_poly.type
_entity_poly.pdbx_seq_one_letter_code
_entity_poly.pdbx_strand_id
1 'polypeptide(L)'
;VYYLNAGKDIDKAKIWIDKAIEMRKNPAFWYYRQQSLIYAKSGDKKGAIKAAKESLKLAKEAGNNDYVALNTESLKIWEGKKPVNK
;
A
#
# COMPACT_ATOMS: atom_id res chain seq x y z
N VAL A 1 -16.07 19.98 -4.31
CA VAL A 1 -17.05 18.99 -4.35
C VAL A 1 -16.51 17.60 -4.38
N TYR A 2 -15.65 17.38 -5.32
CA TYR A 2 -14.94 16.19 -5.47
C TYR A 2 -14.25 15.83 -4.23
N TYR A 3 -13.67 16.79 -3.53
CA TYR A 3 -12.94 16.49 -2.34
C TYR A 3 -13.81 16.12 -1.16
N LEU A 4 -15.03 16.55 -1.18
CA LEU A 4 -15.94 16.23 -0.10
C LEU A 4 -16.23 14.76 -0.02
N ASN A 5 -16.08 14.08 -1.15
CA ASN A 5 -16.36 12.66 -1.20
C ASN A 5 -15.13 11.80 -1.10
N ALA A 6 -14.01 12.42 -0.81
CA ALA A 6 -12.75 11.68 -0.78
C ALA A 6 -12.79 10.51 0.18
N GLY A 7 -13.41 10.68 1.34
CA GLY A 7 -13.50 9.60 2.31
C GLY A 7 -14.29 8.44 1.79
N LYS A 8 -15.41 8.72 1.15
CA LYS A 8 -16.24 7.67 0.59
C LYS A 8 -15.56 7.00 -0.57
N ASP A 9 -14.85 7.77 -1.38
CA ASP A 9 -14.13 7.21 -2.50
C ASP A 9 -13.02 6.28 -2.02
N ILE A 10 -12.40 6.63 -0.89
CA ILE A 10 -11.36 5.80 -0.32
C ILE A 10 -11.95 4.46 0.13
N ASP A 11 -13.12 4.47 0.74
CA ASP A 11 -13.76 3.22 1.16
C ASP A 11 -14.07 2.34 -0.05
N LYS A 12 -14.57 2.94 -1.11
CA LYS A 12 -14.83 2.20 -2.33
C LYS A 12 -13.55 1.67 -2.93
N ALA A 13 -12.50 2.47 -2.89
CA ALA A 13 -11.22 2.05 -3.41
C ALA A 13 -10.67 0.86 -2.63
N LYS A 14 -10.87 0.84 -1.32
CA LYS A 14 -10.44 -0.29 -0.50
C LYS A 14 -11.15 -1.56 -0.95
N ILE A 15 -12.46 -1.49 -1.11
CA ILE A 15 -13.22 -2.64 -1.54
C ILE A 15 -12.77 -3.11 -2.92
N TRP A 16 -12.59 -2.16 -3.82
CA TRP A 16 -12.17 -2.46 -5.17
C TRP A 16 -10.80 -3.13 -5.22
N ILE A 17 -9.83 -2.58 -4.50
CA ILE A 17 -8.48 -3.13 -4.55
C ILE A 17 -8.41 -4.50 -3.87
N ASP A 18 -9.15 -4.66 -2.78
CA ASP A 18 -9.19 -5.95 -2.09
C ASP A 18 -9.77 -7.01 -3.01
N LYS A 19 -10.83 -6.66 -3.72
CA LYS A 19 -11.45 -7.58 -4.65
C LYS A 19 -10.53 -7.90 -5.81
N ALA A 20 -9.86 -6.88 -6.33
CA ALA A 20 -8.94 -7.08 -7.45
C ALA A 20 -7.84 -8.06 -7.08
N ILE A 21 -7.33 -7.95 -5.87
CA ILE A 21 -6.28 -8.84 -5.40
C ILE A 21 -6.82 -10.25 -5.18
N GLU A 22 -7.99 -10.32 -4.55
CA GLU A 22 -8.62 -11.58 -4.23
C GLU A 22 -8.95 -12.41 -5.45
N MET A 23 -9.33 -11.74 -6.53
CA MET A 23 -9.72 -12.42 -7.76
C MET A 23 -8.55 -12.92 -8.59
N ARG A 24 -7.34 -12.54 -8.23
CA ARG A 24 -6.17 -12.95 -8.98
C ARG A 24 -5.41 -14.02 -8.24
N LYS A 25 -4.89 -14.98 -8.99
CA LYS A 25 -4.10 -16.03 -8.35
C LYS A 25 -2.78 -15.48 -7.86
N ASN A 26 -2.14 -14.69 -8.70
CA ASN A 26 -0.84 -14.13 -8.36
C ASN A 26 -0.86 -12.63 -8.62
N PRO A 27 -1.40 -11.86 -7.67
CA PRO A 27 -1.46 -10.42 -7.87
C PRO A 27 -0.06 -9.85 -8.01
N ALA A 28 0.09 -8.91 -8.92
CA ALA A 28 1.38 -8.27 -9.12
C ALA A 28 1.67 -7.31 -7.98
N PHE A 29 2.95 -6.95 -7.82
CA PHE A 29 3.35 -6.10 -6.72
C PHE A 29 2.69 -4.72 -6.78
N TRP A 30 2.34 -4.22 -7.95
CA TRP A 30 1.71 -2.91 -8.04
C TRP A 30 0.29 -2.92 -7.48
N TYR A 31 -0.39 -4.04 -7.46
CA TYR A 31 -1.70 -4.13 -6.82
C TYR A 31 -1.55 -3.95 -5.31
N TYR A 32 -0.57 -4.60 -4.72
CA TYR A 32 -0.32 -4.45 -3.30
C TYR A 32 0.18 -3.04 -2.97
N ARG A 33 0.94 -2.44 -3.87
CA ARG A 33 1.38 -1.07 -3.69
C ARG A 33 0.18 -0.14 -3.63
N GLN A 34 -0.75 -0.29 -4.56
CA GLN A 34 -1.96 0.50 -4.55
C GLN A 34 -2.78 0.26 -3.29
N GLN A 35 -2.89 -1.00 -2.89
CA GLN A 35 -3.59 -1.35 -1.68
C GLN A 35 -2.97 -0.63 -0.48
N SER A 36 -1.65 -0.62 -0.39
CA SER A 36 -0.97 0.02 0.73
C SER A 36 -1.26 1.52 0.77
N LEU A 37 -1.24 2.17 -0.38
CA LEU A 37 -1.49 3.61 -0.43
C LEU A 37 -2.93 3.94 -0.08
N ILE A 38 -3.85 3.14 -0.57
CA ILE A 38 -5.27 3.34 -0.29
C ILE A 38 -5.55 3.15 1.19
N TYR A 39 -5.00 2.11 1.78
CA TYR A 39 -5.19 1.85 3.21
C TYR A 39 -4.56 2.95 4.06
N ALA A 40 -3.40 3.44 3.65
CA ALA A 40 -2.76 4.53 4.38
C ALA A 40 -3.61 5.77 4.34
N LYS A 41 -4.20 6.07 3.20
CA LYS A 41 -5.06 7.23 3.07
C LYS A 41 -6.32 7.10 3.89
N SER A 42 -6.80 5.89 4.06
CA SER A 42 -8.01 5.66 4.84
C SER A 42 -7.75 5.66 6.34
N GLY A 43 -6.49 5.73 6.73
CA GLY A 43 -6.14 5.74 8.13
C GLY A 43 -5.79 4.37 8.69
N ASP A 44 -5.80 3.35 7.86
CA ASP A 44 -5.48 1.99 8.30
C ASP A 44 -4.00 1.72 8.09
N LYS A 45 -3.18 2.18 9.00
CA LYS A 45 -1.75 2.01 8.89
C LYS A 45 -1.31 0.55 8.91
N LYS A 46 -1.94 -0.24 9.75
CA LYS A 46 -1.57 -1.66 9.84
C LYS A 46 -1.79 -2.35 8.50
N GLY A 47 -2.93 -2.10 7.88
CA GLY A 47 -3.22 -2.68 6.58
C GLY A 47 -2.25 -2.18 5.52
N ALA A 48 -1.91 -0.89 5.60
CA ALA A 48 -0.97 -0.30 4.66
C ALA A 48 0.41 -0.94 4.78
N ILE A 49 0.87 -1.15 6.01
CA ILE A 49 2.16 -1.76 6.25
C ILE A 49 2.20 -3.17 5.72
N LYS A 50 1.14 -3.93 6.01
CA LYS A 50 1.07 -5.30 5.54
C LYS A 50 1.12 -5.38 4.03
N ALA A 51 0.34 -4.54 3.35
CA ALA A 51 0.31 -4.54 1.90
C ALA A 51 1.64 -4.09 1.31
N ALA A 52 2.26 -3.10 1.93
CA ALA A 52 3.55 -2.61 1.44
C ALA A 52 4.63 -3.67 1.57
N LYS A 53 4.60 -4.45 2.64
CA LYS A 53 5.57 -5.53 2.81
C LYS A 53 5.40 -6.59 1.74
N GLU A 54 4.16 -6.90 1.42
CA GLU A 54 3.88 -7.87 0.38
C GLU A 54 4.35 -7.34 -0.98
N SER A 55 4.07 -6.08 -1.25
CA SER A 55 4.51 -5.45 -2.49
C SER A 55 6.04 -5.45 -2.58
N LEU A 56 6.69 -5.15 -1.46
CA LEU A 56 8.14 -5.13 -1.40
C LEU A 56 8.73 -6.49 -1.74
N LYS A 57 8.16 -7.53 -1.14
CA LYS A 57 8.61 -8.89 -1.38
C LYS A 57 8.49 -9.25 -2.86
N LEU A 58 7.35 -8.97 -3.45
CA LEU A 58 7.11 -9.31 -4.85
C LEU A 58 7.96 -8.46 -5.80
N ALA A 59 8.16 -7.20 -5.44
CA ALA A 59 8.99 -6.33 -6.25
C ALA A 59 10.44 -6.79 -6.26
N LYS A 60 10.92 -7.28 -5.12
CA LYS A 60 12.26 -7.84 -5.05
C LYS A 60 12.38 -9.06 -5.93
N GLU A 61 11.38 -9.92 -5.91
CA GLU A 61 11.39 -11.12 -6.73
C GLU A 61 11.35 -10.78 -8.20
N ALA A 62 10.67 -9.69 -8.54
CA ALA A 62 10.58 -9.25 -9.93
C ALA A 62 11.78 -8.43 -10.38
N GLY A 63 12.63 -8.06 -9.44
CA GLY A 63 13.79 -7.26 -9.76
C GLY A 63 13.47 -5.80 -10.00
N ASN A 64 12.32 -5.33 -9.50
CA ASN A 64 11.91 -3.95 -9.71
C ASN A 64 12.41 -3.07 -8.57
N ASN A 65 13.60 -2.52 -8.74
CA ASN A 65 14.23 -1.73 -7.69
C ASN A 65 13.47 -0.45 -7.37
N ASP A 66 12.77 0.11 -8.34
CA ASP A 66 11.99 1.33 -8.09
C ASP A 66 10.90 1.07 -7.07
N TYR A 67 10.17 -0.01 -7.22
CA TYR A 67 9.12 -0.34 -6.27
C TYR A 67 9.68 -0.79 -4.93
N VAL A 68 10.84 -1.44 -4.96
CA VAL A 68 11.51 -1.80 -3.72
C VAL A 68 11.80 -0.54 -2.91
N ALA A 69 12.35 0.47 -3.56
CA ALA A 69 12.66 1.73 -2.89
C ALA A 69 11.40 2.44 -2.39
N LEU A 70 10.37 2.49 -3.24
CA LEU A 70 9.13 3.15 -2.86
C LEU A 70 8.48 2.50 -1.64
N ASN A 71 8.43 1.19 -1.63
CA ASN A 71 7.82 0.48 -0.51
C ASN A 71 8.65 0.58 0.76
N THR A 72 9.96 0.55 0.63
CA THR A 72 10.84 0.70 1.77
C THR A 72 10.64 2.07 2.43
N GLU A 73 10.55 3.10 1.62
CA GLU A 73 10.33 4.44 2.10
C GLU A 73 8.99 4.55 2.82
N SER A 74 7.95 4.03 2.20
CA SER A 74 6.62 4.06 2.79
C SER A 74 6.59 3.33 4.11
N LEU A 75 7.26 2.19 4.18
CA LEU A 75 7.29 1.42 5.41
C LEU A 75 7.97 2.18 6.54
N LYS A 76 9.05 2.89 6.23
CA LYS A 76 9.71 3.71 7.24
C LYS A 76 8.75 4.74 7.81
N ILE A 77 8.01 5.39 6.94
CA ILE A 77 7.08 6.42 7.36
C ILE A 77 5.96 5.84 8.21
N TRP A 78 5.36 4.77 7.73
CA TRP A 78 4.19 4.21 8.38
C TRP A 78 4.51 3.47 9.66
N GLU A 79 5.68 2.87 9.74
CA GLU A 79 6.09 2.19 10.95
C GLU A 79 6.58 3.16 12.01
N GLY A 80 6.78 4.40 11.62
CA GLY A 80 7.22 5.41 12.56
C GLY A 80 8.62 5.21 13.07
N LYS A 81 9.43 4.52 12.31
CA LYS A 81 10.80 4.31 12.73
C LYS A 81 11.65 5.46 12.33
N LYS A 82 11.45 6.58 12.97
CA LYS A 82 12.25 7.66 12.70
C LYS A 82 13.34 7.57 13.56
N PRO A 83 14.17 7.89 13.26
CA PRO A 83 15.30 7.79 14.11
C PRO A 83 15.28 8.70 15.29
N VAL A 84 14.99 8.54 15.32
CA VAL A 84 14.86 8.97 16.14
C VAL A 84 15.07 9.65 16.70
N ASN A 85 15.10 9.40 16.33
CA ASN A 85 15.23 9.81 16.83
C ASN A 85 15.44 10.20 17.41
N LYS A 86 15.53 10.03 17.31
CA LYS A 86 15.63 10.16 17.84
C LYS A 86 15.64 10.35 18.14
#